data_eaf4c021b3e837ddc72f03c9900f41d6
#
_entry.id   eaf4c021b3e837ddc72f03c9900f41d6
#
_cell.length_a   1.000
_cell.length_b   1.000
_cell.length_c   1.000
_cell.angle_alpha   90.00
_cell.angle_beta   90.00
_cell.angle_gamma   90.00
#
_symmetry.space_group_name_H-M   'P 1'
#
loop_
_entity.id
_entity.type
_entity.pdbx_description
1 polymer ?
#
loop_
_entity_poly.entity_id
_entity_poly.type
_entity_poly.pdbx_seq_one_letter_code
_entity_poly.pdbx_strand_id
1 'polypeptide(L)'
;MTTLLSTSYFGPVQWYQKLHRSERVLIEKHESFVKQTYRNRCVIATANGPQTLSLPTCHRKDITLRSKGVEDSCLSSPFTGTSSSLRGERGGLPITSTLVSSHGNWQHQHWNAIASAYGESAFFDYYADDLRPFFSGQWPSLFEFNMAITRKMCELLDICPNIEYTTEYILAEKLAADGSITDLREAIRPKNPLPDDAFHPKEYYQVYGRRHGFLPNMSILDLLLNMGNEAIFYL
;
A
#
# COMPACT_ATOMS: atom_id res chain seq x y z
N MET A 1 0.31 -8.36 21.37
CA MET A 1 1.20 -7.26 20.92
C MET A 1 0.43 -6.35 19.96
N THR A 2 0.38 -5.05 20.23
CA THR A 2 -0.31 -4.08 19.37
C THR A 2 0.67 -3.50 18.34
N THR A 3 0.27 -3.44 17.06
CA THR A 3 1.10 -2.92 15.97
C THR A 3 0.43 -1.71 15.35
N LEU A 4 1.17 -0.60 15.14
CA LEU A 4 0.71 0.60 14.47
C LEU A 4 1.24 0.64 13.05
N LEU A 5 0.33 0.72 12.08
CA LEU A 5 0.62 0.71 10.65
C LEU A 5 0.02 1.93 9.94
N SER A 6 0.63 2.31 8.84
CA SER A 6 -0.01 3.18 7.84
C SER A 6 -0.90 2.36 6.91
N THR A 7 -1.87 2.99 6.27
CA THR A 7 -2.66 2.34 5.21
C THR A 7 -1.81 1.98 4.00
N SER A 8 -2.18 0.95 3.24
CA SER A 8 -1.37 0.45 2.13
C SER A 8 -2.20 0.07 0.91
N TYR A 9 -1.70 0.45 -0.29
CA TYR A 9 -2.25 0.08 -1.60
C TYR A 9 -1.65 -1.26 -2.05
N PHE A 10 -2.40 -2.35 -1.95
CA PHE A 10 -1.92 -3.72 -2.19
C PHE A 10 -0.53 -3.93 -1.58
N GLY A 11 -0.44 -3.69 -0.26
CA GLY A 11 0.82 -3.64 0.49
C GLY A 11 1.71 -4.86 0.32
N PRO A 12 2.96 -4.77 0.80
CA PRO A 12 3.89 -5.88 0.72
C PRO A 12 3.49 -7.03 1.66
N VAL A 13 4.02 -8.21 1.40
CA VAL A 13 3.80 -9.42 2.23
C VAL A 13 4.08 -9.13 3.71
N GLN A 14 5.14 -8.38 4.03
CA GLN A 14 5.47 -7.95 5.39
C GLN A 14 4.30 -7.24 6.09
N TRP A 15 3.60 -6.35 5.39
CA TRP A 15 2.50 -5.58 5.95
C TRP A 15 1.33 -6.50 6.32
N TYR A 16 0.99 -7.47 5.46
CA TYR A 16 -0.06 -8.47 5.72
C TYR A 16 0.36 -9.49 6.79
N GLN A 17 1.64 -9.83 6.87
CA GLN A 17 2.17 -10.62 7.97
C GLN A 17 1.91 -9.93 9.34
N LYS A 18 2.11 -8.61 9.42
CA LYS A 18 1.81 -7.86 10.65
C LYS A 18 0.31 -7.86 10.97
N LEU A 19 -0.55 -7.76 9.94
CA LEU A 19 -2.00 -7.91 10.14
C LEU A 19 -2.35 -9.28 10.73
N HIS A 20 -1.76 -10.34 10.18
CA HIS A 20 -2.07 -11.71 10.58
C HIS A 20 -1.53 -12.06 11.97
N ARG A 21 -0.31 -11.62 12.31
CA ARG A 21 0.38 -12.05 13.54
C ARG A 21 0.15 -11.16 14.75
N SER A 22 -0.37 -9.95 14.58
CA SER A 22 -0.62 -9.04 15.70
C SER A 22 -1.95 -9.35 16.36
N GLU A 23 -2.01 -9.31 17.67
CA GLU A 23 -3.27 -9.45 18.42
C GLU A 23 -4.23 -8.28 18.14
N ARG A 24 -3.65 -7.11 17.91
CA ARG A 24 -4.37 -5.87 17.59
C ARG A 24 -3.55 -5.03 16.64
N VAL A 25 -4.19 -4.49 15.61
CA VAL A 25 -3.57 -3.60 14.64
C VAL A 25 -4.29 -2.26 14.67
N LEU A 26 -3.52 -1.20 14.87
CA LEU A 26 -3.98 0.18 14.73
C LEU A 26 -3.55 0.70 13.36
N ILE A 27 -4.51 1.14 12.55
CA ILE A 27 -4.23 1.86 11.32
C ILE A 27 -4.29 3.36 11.57
N GLU A 28 -3.17 4.04 11.29
CA GLU A 28 -3.08 5.49 11.48
C GLU A 28 -3.91 6.23 10.43
N LYS A 29 -4.99 6.84 10.91
CA LYS A 29 -5.95 7.57 10.09
C LYS A 29 -5.64 9.07 9.98
N HIS A 30 -4.88 9.60 10.93
CA HIS A 30 -4.63 11.03 11.09
C HIS A 30 -3.24 11.46 10.58
N GLU A 31 -2.50 10.54 9.96
CA GLU A 31 -1.20 10.86 9.38
C GLU A 31 -1.33 11.78 8.15
N SER A 32 -0.26 12.53 7.89
CA SER A 32 -0.11 13.26 6.65
C SER A 32 0.27 12.34 5.51
N PHE A 33 -0.32 12.56 4.33
CA PHE A 33 0.02 11.78 3.14
C PHE A 33 1.47 12.01 2.73
N VAL A 34 2.22 10.92 2.61
CA VAL A 34 3.61 10.93 2.14
C VAL A 34 3.69 10.24 0.79
N LYS A 35 4.18 10.96 -0.22
CA LYS A 35 4.38 10.42 -1.58
C LYS A 35 5.49 9.35 -1.57
N GLN A 36 5.43 8.44 -2.55
CA GLN A 36 6.44 7.40 -2.77
C GLN A 36 6.54 6.36 -1.64
N THR A 37 5.44 6.12 -0.96
CA THR A 37 5.30 5.06 0.06
C THR A 37 4.27 4.03 -0.38
N TYR A 38 4.13 2.94 0.36
CA TYR A 38 3.10 1.93 0.10
C TYR A 38 1.66 2.46 0.25
N ARG A 39 1.46 3.67 0.79
CA ARG A 39 0.14 4.32 0.84
C ARG A 39 -0.50 4.49 -0.54
N ASN A 40 0.32 4.72 -1.56
CA ASN A 40 -0.15 4.88 -2.94
C ASN A 40 0.68 4.10 -3.96
N ARG A 41 1.46 3.11 -3.53
CA ARG A 41 2.28 2.26 -4.40
C ARG A 41 2.20 0.82 -3.98
N CYS A 42 2.33 -0.07 -4.97
CA CYS A 42 2.68 -1.46 -4.73
C CYS A 42 3.80 -1.86 -5.68
N VAL A 43 4.49 -2.95 -5.35
CA VAL A 43 5.58 -3.50 -6.16
C VAL A 43 5.20 -4.91 -6.56
N ILE A 44 5.07 -5.15 -7.86
CA ILE A 44 4.74 -6.46 -8.43
C ILE A 44 5.98 -7.07 -9.10
N ALA A 45 6.04 -8.41 -9.16
CA ALA A 45 7.05 -9.12 -9.91
C ALA A 45 6.62 -9.25 -11.37
N THR A 46 7.49 -8.85 -12.31
CA THR A 46 7.22 -8.93 -13.75
C THR A 46 8.34 -9.66 -14.48
N ALA A 47 8.14 -9.93 -15.76
CA ALA A 47 9.19 -10.52 -16.62
C ALA A 47 10.49 -9.70 -16.65
N ASN A 48 10.42 -8.40 -16.37
CA ASN A 48 11.58 -7.49 -16.34
C ASN A 48 12.09 -7.18 -14.92
N GLY A 49 11.63 -7.93 -13.91
CA GLY A 49 11.93 -7.71 -12.50
C GLY A 49 10.84 -6.92 -11.77
N PRO A 50 11.16 -6.36 -10.60
CA PRO A 50 10.19 -5.62 -9.79
C PRO A 50 9.69 -4.37 -10.52
N GLN A 51 8.37 -4.23 -10.62
CA GLN A 51 7.70 -3.06 -11.19
C GLN A 51 6.86 -2.35 -10.14
N THR A 52 6.99 -1.03 -10.04
CA THR A 52 6.19 -0.21 -9.13
C THR A 52 4.94 0.30 -9.86
N LEU A 53 3.77 -0.01 -9.33
CA LEU A 53 2.50 0.60 -9.72
C LEU A 53 2.22 1.76 -8.76
N SER A 54 2.00 2.95 -9.31
CA SER A 54 1.79 4.17 -8.51
C SER A 54 0.40 4.73 -8.77
N LEU A 55 -0.43 4.73 -7.72
CA LEU A 55 -1.77 5.30 -7.75
C LEU A 55 -1.69 6.83 -7.80
N PRO A 56 -2.28 7.49 -8.81
CA PRO A 56 -2.31 8.94 -8.87
C PRO A 56 -3.25 9.50 -7.81
N THR A 57 -2.78 10.51 -7.08
CA THR A 57 -3.53 11.16 -6.02
C THR A 57 -3.67 12.64 -6.28
N CYS A 58 -4.80 13.21 -5.87
CA CYS A 58 -5.04 14.64 -5.87
C CYS A 58 -5.60 15.09 -4.51
N HIS A 59 -5.64 16.39 -4.29
CA HIS A 59 -6.16 16.95 -3.07
C HIS A 59 -7.53 17.61 -3.29
N ARG A 60 -8.39 17.58 -2.30
CA ARG A 60 -9.74 18.16 -2.39
C ARG A 60 -9.70 19.65 -2.74
N LYS A 61 -8.67 20.39 -2.35
CA LYS A 61 -8.46 21.79 -2.72
C LYS A 61 -8.26 22.00 -4.23
N ASP A 62 -7.61 21.07 -4.90
CA ASP A 62 -7.33 21.17 -6.34
C ASP A 62 -8.62 21.04 -7.18
N ILE A 63 -9.60 20.27 -6.69
CA ILE A 63 -10.89 20.09 -7.35
C ILE A 63 -11.72 21.39 -7.27
N THR A 64 -11.69 22.07 -6.13
CA THR A 64 -12.44 23.33 -5.93
C THR A 64 -11.89 24.48 -6.78
N LEU A 65 -10.59 24.50 -7.08
CA LEU A 65 -9.97 25.47 -7.97
C LEU A 65 -10.32 25.22 -9.44
N ARG A 66 -10.43 23.95 -9.87
CA ARG A 66 -10.84 23.58 -11.24
C ARG A 66 -12.30 23.97 -11.54
N SER A 67 -13.20 23.83 -10.58
CA SER A 67 -14.60 24.26 -10.77
C SER A 67 -14.77 25.78 -10.90
N LYS A 68 -13.71 26.56 -10.62
CA LYS A 68 -13.66 28.03 -10.77
C LYS A 68 -12.89 28.50 -12.01
N GLY A 69 -12.59 27.63 -12.98
CA GLY A 69 -12.03 28.01 -14.28
C GLY A 69 -10.54 28.42 -14.26
N VAL A 70 -9.77 28.00 -13.27
CA VAL A 70 -8.32 28.18 -13.24
C VAL A 70 -7.66 26.99 -13.91
N GLU A 71 -7.05 27.24 -15.07
CA GLU A 71 -6.39 26.23 -15.90
C GLU A 71 -5.19 25.58 -15.18
N ASP A 72 -4.96 24.33 -15.56
CA ASP A 72 -3.96 23.36 -15.14
C ASP A 72 -2.60 23.91 -14.72
N SER A 73 -2.27 23.80 -13.44
CA SER A 73 -0.88 23.84 -12.95
C SER A 73 -0.44 22.53 -12.26
N CYS A 74 -1.10 21.42 -12.56
CA CYS A 74 -0.68 20.08 -12.06
C CYS A 74 0.30 19.36 -12.98
N LEU A 75 0.81 20.02 -14.01
CA LEU A 75 1.85 19.48 -14.89
C LEU A 75 3.19 20.14 -14.55
N SER A 76 4.13 19.29 -14.13
CA SER A 76 5.57 19.54 -14.08
C SER A 76 6.05 20.69 -13.20
N SER A 77 6.28 20.40 -11.95
CA SER A 77 7.37 21.06 -11.22
C SER A 77 8.46 20.02 -10.94
N PRO A 78 9.65 20.13 -11.51
CA PRO A 78 10.78 19.32 -11.09
C PRO A 78 11.24 19.87 -9.73
N PHE A 79 10.74 19.31 -8.65
CA PHE A 79 11.21 19.67 -7.32
C PHE A 79 12.54 18.95 -7.06
N THR A 80 13.62 19.60 -7.48
CA THR A 80 14.96 19.39 -6.93
C THR A 80 15.00 20.06 -5.56
N GLY A 81 14.77 19.32 -4.51
CA GLY A 81 14.80 19.80 -3.13
C GLY A 81 15.59 18.83 -2.27
N THR A 82 16.83 19.19 -2.01
CA THR A 82 17.73 18.66 -1.00
C THR A 82 17.02 18.40 0.32
N SER A 83 17.19 17.19 0.82
CA SER A 83 16.77 16.78 2.14
C SER A 83 17.56 17.57 3.19
N SER A 84 16.90 18.40 3.97
CA SER A 84 17.39 18.81 5.26
C SER A 84 16.28 18.67 6.30
N SER A 85 16.63 17.97 7.34
CA SER A 85 15.91 17.73 8.57
C SER A 85 15.30 19.00 9.18
N LEU A 86 13.98 19.05 9.24
CA LEU A 86 13.22 19.73 10.30
C LEU A 86 11.86 19.04 10.39
N ARG A 87 11.75 18.08 11.28
CA ARG A 87 10.50 17.45 11.71
C ARG A 87 9.81 18.40 12.68
N GLY A 88 8.96 19.22 12.14
CA GLY A 88 8.13 20.15 12.89
C GLY A 88 7.47 21.08 11.88
N GLU A 89 6.14 21.01 11.77
CA GLU A 89 5.31 21.99 11.07
C GLU A 89 5.47 22.11 9.54
N ARG A 90 5.38 21.00 8.82
CA ARG A 90 4.87 21.07 7.46
C ARG A 90 3.46 20.50 7.46
N GLY A 91 2.46 21.36 7.31
CA GLY A 91 1.07 21.00 7.20
C GLY A 91 0.81 20.12 5.96
N GLY A 92 1.27 18.89 5.99
CA GLY A 92 0.89 17.86 5.02
C GLY A 92 -0.62 17.65 5.14
N LEU A 93 -1.29 17.42 4.00
CA LEU A 93 -2.73 17.14 4.02
C LEU A 93 -2.97 15.75 4.63
N PRO A 94 -3.98 15.61 5.50
CA PRO A 94 -4.32 14.32 6.09
C PRO A 94 -4.59 13.26 5.01
N ILE A 95 -4.22 12.02 5.28
CA ILE A 95 -4.44 10.92 4.32
C ILE A 95 -5.93 10.74 3.99
N THR A 96 -6.82 11.04 4.93
CA THR A 96 -8.27 10.99 4.75
C THR A 96 -8.82 12.05 3.80
N SER A 97 -8.08 13.15 3.59
CA SER A 97 -8.43 14.21 2.61
C SER A 97 -7.75 14.03 1.26
N THR A 98 -6.86 13.03 1.14
CA THR A 98 -6.22 12.66 -0.12
C THR A 98 -7.19 11.82 -0.95
N LEU A 99 -7.40 12.21 -2.19
CA LEU A 99 -8.32 11.59 -3.11
C LEU A 99 -7.56 10.77 -4.15
N VAL A 100 -8.21 9.71 -4.64
CA VAL A 100 -7.73 8.99 -5.82
C VAL A 100 -8.08 9.84 -7.05
N SER A 101 -7.08 10.13 -7.88
CA SER A 101 -7.30 10.94 -9.06
C SER A 101 -8.01 10.12 -10.15
N SER A 102 -8.99 10.73 -10.82
CA SER A 102 -9.61 10.18 -12.01
C SER A 102 -8.80 10.46 -13.29
N HIS A 103 -7.70 11.23 -13.18
CA HIS A 103 -6.87 11.57 -14.32
C HIS A 103 -6.00 10.40 -14.77
N GLY A 104 -5.79 10.35 -16.08
CA GLY A 104 -5.06 9.27 -16.70
C GLY A 104 -5.86 7.97 -16.73
N ASN A 105 -5.33 6.97 -17.38
CA ASN A 105 -5.94 5.64 -17.49
C ASN A 105 -5.28 4.66 -16.52
N TRP A 106 -5.03 5.10 -15.26
CA TRP A 106 -4.27 4.32 -14.30
C TRP A 106 -4.93 2.97 -13.99
N GLN A 107 -6.26 2.93 -13.94
CA GLN A 107 -7.00 1.70 -13.67
C GLN A 107 -6.71 0.64 -14.73
N HIS A 108 -6.83 1.01 -16.00
CA HIS A 108 -6.51 0.12 -17.10
C HIS A 108 -5.02 -0.26 -17.13
N GLN A 109 -4.12 0.70 -16.87
CA GLN A 109 -2.68 0.46 -16.84
C GLN A 109 -2.29 -0.50 -15.72
N HIS A 110 -2.83 -0.30 -14.50
CA HIS A 110 -2.55 -1.19 -13.38
C HIS A 110 -3.13 -2.58 -13.60
N TRP A 111 -4.39 -2.66 -14.08
CA TRP A 111 -4.99 -3.96 -14.39
C TRP A 111 -4.21 -4.73 -15.45
N ASN A 112 -3.83 -4.07 -16.54
CA ASN A 112 -3.03 -4.71 -17.59
C ASN A 112 -1.64 -5.12 -17.10
N ALA A 113 -1.01 -4.34 -16.23
CA ALA A 113 0.27 -4.70 -15.63
C ALA A 113 0.14 -5.95 -14.76
N ILE A 114 -0.92 -6.04 -13.93
CA ILE A 114 -1.21 -7.20 -13.09
C ILE A 114 -1.55 -8.42 -13.96
N ALA A 115 -2.43 -8.28 -14.95
CA ALA A 115 -2.79 -9.37 -15.86
C ALA A 115 -1.58 -9.87 -16.67
N SER A 116 -0.71 -8.96 -17.13
CA SER A 116 0.52 -9.35 -17.85
C SER A 116 1.56 -10.01 -16.94
N ALA A 117 1.60 -9.61 -15.67
CA ALA A 117 2.54 -10.18 -14.71
C ALA A 117 2.10 -11.54 -14.18
N TYR A 118 0.81 -11.73 -13.98
CA TYR A 118 0.29 -12.90 -13.26
C TYR A 118 -0.71 -13.74 -14.06
N GLY A 119 -1.01 -13.41 -15.31
CA GLY A 119 -1.95 -14.18 -16.13
C GLY A 119 -1.58 -15.65 -16.31
N GLU A 120 -0.28 -15.99 -16.17
CA GLU A 120 0.20 -17.38 -16.18
C GLU A 120 0.39 -17.96 -14.76
N SER A 121 0.05 -17.23 -13.71
CA SER A 121 0.12 -17.76 -12.34
C SER A 121 -1.05 -18.70 -12.07
N ALA A 122 -0.84 -19.64 -11.14
CA ALA A 122 -1.78 -20.73 -10.92
C ALA A 122 -3.18 -20.27 -10.46
N PHE A 123 -3.29 -19.11 -9.84
CA PHE A 123 -4.53 -18.64 -9.23
C PHE A 123 -5.04 -17.30 -9.79
N PHE A 124 -4.44 -16.76 -10.86
CA PHE A 124 -4.89 -15.49 -11.42
C PHE A 124 -6.35 -15.54 -11.86
N ASP A 125 -6.72 -16.53 -12.66
CA ASP A 125 -8.10 -16.67 -13.17
C ASP A 125 -9.12 -16.86 -12.04
N TYR A 126 -8.70 -17.49 -10.95
CA TYR A 126 -9.56 -17.70 -9.79
C TYR A 126 -9.89 -16.39 -9.04
N TYR A 127 -8.92 -15.49 -8.91
CA TYR A 127 -9.08 -14.23 -8.15
C TYR A 127 -9.31 -13.00 -9.01
N ALA A 128 -9.24 -13.11 -10.33
CA ALA A 128 -9.33 -11.97 -11.24
C ALA A 128 -10.64 -11.18 -11.06
N ASP A 129 -11.77 -11.88 -10.90
CA ASP A 129 -13.08 -11.24 -10.74
C ASP A 129 -13.23 -10.51 -9.40
N ASP A 130 -12.59 -10.99 -8.34
CA ASP A 130 -12.55 -10.32 -7.03
C ASP A 130 -11.68 -9.05 -7.04
N LEU A 131 -10.62 -9.05 -7.85
CA LEU A 131 -9.68 -7.92 -7.96
C LEU A 131 -10.13 -6.83 -8.92
N ARG A 132 -10.81 -7.21 -10.01
CA ARG A 132 -11.21 -6.30 -11.10
C ARG A 132 -12.03 -5.09 -10.65
N PRO A 133 -12.95 -5.17 -9.68
CA PRO A 133 -13.72 -4.02 -9.21
C PRO A 133 -12.87 -2.85 -8.69
N PHE A 134 -11.68 -3.12 -8.17
CA PHE A 134 -10.75 -2.06 -7.73
C PHE A 134 -10.19 -1.23 -8.89
N PHE A 135 -10.25 -1.76 -10.10
CA PHE A 135 -9.74 -1.12 -11.32
C PHE A 135 -10.85 -0.66 -12.28
N SER A 136 -12.11 -0.69 -11.87
CA SER A 136 -13.25 -0.24 -12.68
C SER A 136 -14.15 0.76 -11.95
N GLY A 137 -14.06 0.85 -10.64
CA GLY A 137 -14.89 1.72 -9.79
C GLY A 137 -14.33 3.14 -9.65
N GLN A 138 -15.13 4.03 -9.07
CA GLN A 138 -14.68 5.34 -8.61
C GLN A 138 -14.37 5.30 -7.12
N TRP A 139 -13.19 5.79 -6.77
CA TRP A 139 -12.69 5.76 -5.40
C TRP A 139 -12.34 7.19 -4.94
N PRO A 140 -13.25 7.87 -4.24
CA PRO A 140 -13.06 9.28 -3.89
C PRO A 140 -11.99 9.49 -2.81
N SER A 141 -11.78 8.51 -1.92
CA SER A 141 -10.82 8.61 -0.82
C SER A 141 -9.74 7.54 -0.94
N LEU A 142 -8.46 7.97 -0.85
CA LEU A 142 -7.33 7.05 -0.82
C LEU A 142 -7.38 6.12 0.41
N PHE A 143 -7.73 6.68 1.57
CA PHE A 143 -7.82 5.90 2.80
C PHE A 143 -8.89 4.81 2.69
N GLU A 144 -10.09 5.15 2.26
CA GLU A 144 -11.20 4.21 2.10
C GLU A 144 -10.91 3.17 1.02
N PHE A 145 -10.28 3.58 -0.08
CA PHE A 145 -9.84 2.67 -1.13
C PHE A 145 -8.86 1.62 -0.60
N ASN A 146 -7.82 2.06 0.10
CA ASN A 146 -6.84 1.14 0.69
C ASN A 146 -7.48 0.21 1.72
N MET A 147 -8.43 0.71 2.53
CA MET A 147 -9.13 -0.13 3.50
C MET A 147 -10.10 -1.13 2.84
N ALA A 148 -10.70 -0.77 1.71
CA ALA A 148 -11.50 -1.71 0.92
C ALA A 148 -10.62 -2.83 0.34
N ILE A 149 -9.45 -2.48 -0.20
CA ILE A 149 -8.43 -3.44 -0.66
C ILE A 149 -8.00 -4.35 0.50
N THR A 150 -7.65 -3.76 1.64
CA THR A 150 -7.21 -4.51 2.82
C THR A 150 -8.23 -5.55 3.24
N ARG A 151 -9.52 -5.15 3.35
CA ARG A 151 -10.61 -6.07 3.72
C ARG A 151 -10.76 -7.20 2.71
N LYS A 152 -10.75 -6.90 1.41
CA LYS A 152 -10.84 -7.93 0.37
C LYS A 152 -9.63 -8.87 0.40
N MET A 153 -8.43 -8.35 0.56
CA MET A 153 -7.24 -9.19 0.67
C MET A 153 -7.27 -10.09 1.92
N CYS A 154 -7.73 -9.58 3.06
CA CYS A 154 -7.89 -10.39 4.27
C CYS A 154 -8.92 -11.52 4.05
N GLU A 155 -10.03 -11.23 3.36
CA GLU A 155 -11.03 -12.22 2.96
C GLU A 155 -10.42 -13.32 2.07
N LEU A 156 -9.68 -12.92 1.01
CA LEU A 156 -9.08 -13.86 0.06
C LEU A 156 -7.92 -14.68 0.66
N LEU A 157 -7.26 -14.15 1.69
CA LEU A 157 -6.18 -14.82 2.42
C LEU A 157 -6.68 -15.67 3.59
N ASP A 158 -7.98 -15.64 3.86
CA ASP A 158 -8.63 -16.29 5.02
C ASP A 158 -8.00 -15.85 6.36
N ILE A 159 -7.73 -14.56 6.51
CA ILE A 159 -7.23 -13.97 7.76
C ILE A 159 -8.24 -12.99 8.35
N CYS A 160 -8.39 -13.02 9.68
CA CYS A 160 -9.33 -12.18 10.42
C CYS A 160 -8.60 -11.29 11.44
N PRO A 161 -7.83 -10.28 10.99
CA PRO A 161 -7.10 -9.40 11.89
C PRO A 161 -8.03 -8.49 12.69
N ASN A 162 -7.68 -8.22 13.95
CA ASN A 162 -8.35 -7.21 14.76
C ASN A 162 -7.82 -5.82 14.40
N ILE A 163 -8.49 -5.15 13.45
CA ILE A 163 -8.10 -3.83 12.93
C ILE A 163 -8.95 -2.74 13.57
N GLU A 164 -8.29 -1.77 14.17
CA GLU A 164 -8.88 -0.54 14.67
C GLU A 164 -8.24 0.68 14.01
N TYR A 165 -8.92 1.82 14.08
CA TYR A 165 -8.39 3.09 13.58
C TYR A 165 -7.99 3.99 14.73
N THR A 166 -6.90 4.74 14.56
CA THR A 166 -6.53 5.77 15.53
C THR A 166 -7.60 6.86 15.57
N THR A 167 -7.86 7.40 16.75
CA THR A 167 -8.79 8.52 16.97
C THR A 167 -8.10 9.86 16.85
N GLU A 168 -6.78 9.90 17.08
CA GLU A 168 -5.89 11.04 16.91
C GLU A 168 -4.53 10.55 16.38
N TYR A 169 -3.71 11.47 15.87
CA TYR A 169 -2.34 11.12 15.44
C TYR A 169 -1.50 10.72 16.64
N ILE A 170 -0.94 9.51 16.60
CA ILE A 170 -0.08 9.01 17.67
C ILE A 170 1.35 9.48 17.43
N LEU A 171 1.84 10.34 18.32
CA LEU A 171 3.22 10.85 18.28
C LEU A 171 4.22 9.74 18.66
N ALA A 172 5.36 9.70 17.97
CA ALA A 172 6.41 8.71 18.23
C ALA A 172 6.95 8.78 19.68
N GLU A 173 6.94 9.96 20.28
CA GLU A 173 7.34 10.16 21.69
C GLU A 173 6.39 9.46 22.68
N LYS A 174 5.08 9.49 22.40
CA LYS A 174 4.07 8.77 23.21
C LYS A 174 4.27 7.25 23.11
N LEU A 175 4.60 6.76 21.92
CA LEU A 175 4.85 5.33 21.67
C LEU A 175 6.11 4.83 22.37
N ALA A 176 7.18 5.63 22.37
CA ALA A 176 8.42 5.31 23.06
C ALA A 176 8.24 5.22 24.59
N ALA A 177 7.32 6.00 25.14
CA ALA A 177 7.00 5.99 26.57
C ALA A 177 6.10 4.80 26.99
N ASP A 178 5.20 4.37 26.12
CA ASP A 178 4.22 3.30 26.41
C ASP A 178 4.82 1.89 26.22
N GLY A 179 5.71 1.70 25.24
CA GLY A 179 6.35 0.41 24.97
C GLY A 179 5.41 -0.74 24.57
N SER A 180 4.09 -0.54 24.65
CA SER A 180 3.06 -1.55 24.34
C SER A 180 2.71 -1.63 22.87
N ILE A 181 3.04 -0.59 22.08
CA ILE A 181 2.71 -0.45 20.67
C ILE A 181 3.99 -0.41 19.84
N THR A 182 4.11 -1.30 18.86
CA THR A 182 5.21 -1.29 17.90
C THR A 182 4.84 -0.42 16.71
N ASP A 183 5.56 0.69 16.49
CA ASP A 183 5.36 1.60 15.38
C ASP A 183 6.12 1.14 14.14
N LEU A 184 5.39 0.71 13.12
CA LEU A 184 5.93 0.30 11.82
C LEU A 184 5.54 1.22 10.65
N ARG A 185 4.95 2.39 10.93
CA ARG A 185 4.52 3.34 9.88
C ARG A 185 5.66 3.77 8.96
N GLU A 186 6.86 3.91 9.51
CA GLU A 186 8.05 4.31 8.76
C GLU A 186 9.02 3.15 8.49
N ALA A 187 8.81 1.99 9.09
CA ALA A 187 9.63 0.80 8.88
C ALA A 187 9.27 0.10 7.56
N ILE A 188 7.96 -0.01 7.27
CA ILE A 188 7.48 -0.69 6.05
C ILE A 188 7.33 0.34 4.93
N ARG A 189 8.37 0.49 4.12
CA ARG A 189 8.39 1.42 2.98
C ARG A 189 9.24 0.87 1.82
N PRO A 190 8.95 1.27 0.56
CA PRO A 190 9.63 0.72 -0.61
C PRO A 190 11.09 1.18 -0.75
N LYS A 191 11.45 2.32 -0.15
CA LYS A 191 12.82 2.85 -0.17
C LYS A 191 13.33 3.01 1.26
N ASN A 192 14.55 2.53 1.50
CA ASN A 192 15.22 2.58 2.80
C ASN A 192 14.31 2.08 3.94
N PRO A 193 13.81 0.85 3.86
CA PRO A 193 13.03 0.28 4.95
C PRO A 193 13.89 0.23 6.21
N LEU A 194 13.26 0.41 7.37
CA LEU A 194 13.95 0.18 8.63
C LEU A 194 14.01 -1.33 8.93
N PRO A 195 15.01 -1.79 9.67
CA PRO A 195 15.09 -3.18 10.09
C PRO A 195 13.83 -3.61 10.84
N ASP A 196 13.37 -4.82 10.56
CA ASP A 196 12.27 -5.48 11.25
C ASP A 196 12.68 -6.93 11.52
N ASP A 197 13.25 -7.16 12.67
CA ASP A 197 13.78 -8.46 13.09
C ASP A 197 12.68 -9.55 13.20
N ALA A 198 11.43 -9.14 13.24
CA ALA A 198 10.28 -10.06 13.27
C ALA A 198 9.77 -10.41 11.86
N PHE A 199 10.38 -9.87 10.80
CA PHE A 199 10.03 -10.22 9.42
C PHE A 199 11.14 -10.99 8.74
N HIS A 200 10.90 -12.27 8.51
CA HIS A 200 11.75 -13.13 7.70
C HIS A 200 10.95 -13.61 6.48
N PRO A 201 11.24 -13.10 5.26
CA PRO A 201 10.53 -13.51 4.07
C PRO A 201 10.75 -15.02 3.83
N LYS A 202 9.65 -15.76 3.72
CA LYS A 202 9.69 -17.17 3.33
C LYS A 202 9.63 -17.24 1.81
N GLU A 203 10.46 -18.09 1.24
CA GLU A 203 10.48 -18.34 -0.19
C GLU A 203 9.22 -19.10 -0.61
N TYR A 204 8.53 -18.62 -1.64
CA TYR A 204 7.38 -19.25 -2.27
C TYR A 204 7.53 -19.22 -3.78
N TYR A 205 6.72 -20.01 -4.48
CA TYR A 205 6.75 -20.04 -5.93
C TYR A 205 6.36 -18.69 -6.51
N GLN A 206 7.18 -18.20 -7.46
CA GLN A 206 6.93 -16.99 -8.24
C GLN A 206 7.07 -17.32 -9.72
N VAL A 207 6.15 -16.86 -10.58
CA VAL A 207 6.15 -17.12 -12.03
C VAL A 207 7.52 -16.82 -12.65
N TYR A 208 8.15 -15.72 -12.24
CA TYR A 208 9.46 -15.31 -12.75
C TYR A 208 10.65 -15.73 -11.89
N GLY A 209 10.44 -16.61 -10.90
CA GLY A 209 11.50 -17.07 -9.99
C GLY A 209 12.68 -17.73 -10.71
N ARG A 210 12.42 -18.43 -11.82
CA ARG A 210 13.51 -19.01 -12.65
C ARG A 210 14.41 -17.95 -13.30
N ARG A 211 13.88 -16.75 -13.55
CA ARG A 211 14.60 -15.67 -14.24
C ARG A 211 15.30 -14.72 -13.28
N HIS A 212 14.69 -14.41 -12.16
CA HIS A 212 15.16 -13.37 -11.25
C HIS A 212 15.60 -13.90 -9.88
N GLY A 213 15.41 -15.21 -9.61
CA GLY A 213 15.44 -15.74 -8.26
C GLY A 213 14.20 -15.31 -7.47
N PHE A 214 14.19 -15.63 -6.18
CA PHE A 214 13.13 -15.20 -5.29
C PHE A 214 13.21 -13.69 -5.04
N LEU A 215 12.13 -12.99 -5.31
CA LEU A 215 11.96 -11.55 -5.03
C LEU A 215 11.20 -11.39 -3.71
N PRO A 216 11.88 -11.08 -2.61
CA PRO A 216 11.22 -10.99 -1.30
C PRO A 216 10.32 -9.76 -1.18
N ASN A 217 9.33 -9.85 -0.31
CA ASN A 217 8.49 -8.74 0.12
C ASN A 217 7.79 -7.98 -1.01
N MET A 218 7.37 -8.69 -2.07
CA MET A 218 6.53 -8.15 -3.13
C MET A 218 5.14 -7.81 -2.60
N SER A 219 4.32 -7.18 -3.43
CA SER A 219 2.90 -6.95 -3.13
C SER A 219 2.21 -8.24 -2.71
N ILE A 220 1.21 -8.15 -1.86
CA ILE A 220 0.36 -9.29 -1.48
C ILE A 220 -0.30 -9.97 -2.68
N LEU A 221 -0.46 -9.25 -3.80
CA LEU A 221 -0.94 -9.81 -5.06
C LEU A 221 0.00 -10.91 -5.57
N ASP A 222 1.33 -10.70 -5.44
CA ASP A 222 2.31 -11.70 -5.86
C ASP A 222 2.16 -13.00 -5.07
N LEU A 223 2.01 -12.91 -3.76
CA LEU A 223 1.81 -14.07 -2.91
C LEU A 223 0.47 -14.76 -3.20
N LEU A 224 -0.64 -14.01 -3.23
CA LEU A 224 -1.97 -14.56 -3.43
C LEU A 224 -2.12 -15.25 -4.79
N LEU A 225 -1.69 -14.58 -5.87
CA LEU A 225 -1.87 -15.08 -7.23
C LEU A 225 -0.98 -16.28 -7.57
N ASN A 226 0.14 -16.44 -6.86
CA ASN A 226 1.01 -17.61 -7.03
C ASN A 226 0.65 -18.77 -6.11
N MET A 227 0.20 -18.51 -4.86
CA MET A 227 0.02 -19.54 -3.83
C MET A 227 -1.44 -19.83 -3.48
N GLY A 228 -2.37 -18.95 -3.87
CA GLY A 228 -3.78 -19.13 -3.56
C GLY A 228 -4.04 -19.24 -2.05
N ASN A 229 -4.82 -20.23 -1.65
CA ASN A 229 -5.15 -20.46 -0.24
C ASN A 229 -3.94 -20.83 0.63
N GLU A 230 -2.85 -21.30 0.03
CA GLU A 230 -1.62 -21.59 0.77
C GLU A 230 -0.84 -20.32 1.15
N ALA A 231 -1.23 -19.15 0.62
CA ALA A 231 -0.58 -17.87 0.92
C ALA A 231 -0.49 -17.59 2.42
N ILE A 232 -1.47 -18.02 3.21
CA ILE A 232 -1.49 -17.84 4.66
C ILE A 232 -0.25 -18.44 5.37
N PHE A 233 0.33 -19.54 4.86
CA PHE A 233 1.50 -20.18 5.45
C PHE A 233 2.79 -19.36 5.29
N TYR A 234 2.77 -18.35 4.44
CA TYR A 234 3.91 -17.46 4.15
C TYR A 234 3.81 -16.10 4.86
N LEU A 235 2.72 -15.86 5.57
CA LEU A 235 2.49 -14.66 6.40
C LEU A 235 3.04 -14.74 7.83
#